data_cbe69938bf13706f2e68fb083f42513f
#
_entry.id   cbe69938bf13706f2e68fb083f42513f
#
_cell.length_a   1.000
_cell.length_b   1.000
_cell.length_c   1.000
_cell.angle_alpha   90.00
_cell.angle_beta   90.00
_cell.angle_gamma   90.00
#
_symmetry.space_group_name_H-M   'P 1'
#
loop_
_entity.id
_entity.type
_entity.pdbx_description
1 polymer ?
#
loop_
_entity_poly.entity_id
_entity_poly.type
_entity_poly.pdbx_seq_one_letter_code
_entity_poly.pdbx_strand_id
1 'polypeptide(L)'
;QIIAQFGDRLTQMALIAFVYSRSPGSTWAMAKLMSFTILPVFLIGPMAGAYVDRWNRRRTMFICDFLRGIFVFSIPFFLLNKEPIIPIYLLVFLSFCVSRFFVPAKMSIIPELVDKNSLLIANSLVTTTGMIAAILGFSIGGILVSPGVLGVAGGFYLNAITFFISAVFIFSIRPRFSLGINKESISKVGKDIVEVIQKSVISEIKDGLIYLIRHKQVSYVMGMLFLLWSALGAVYVVSIVFVQEALHTVTKDLGFLVIFLGVGLFIGSLLYGRFGTKYPHTKIMFFFLGLSGMVLMCFAFFVSASGLFSVAAGLSFILGLCVSPIMIAANTLIHEVSDNSIMG
;
A
#
# COMPACT_ATOMS: atom_id res chain seq x y z
N GLN A 1 7.97 -9.78 -8.40
CA GLN A 1 7.01 -8.78 -7.92
C GLN A 1 5.84 -9.42 -7.15
N ILE A 2 5.11 -10.39 -7.72
CA ILE A 2 3.97 -11.05 -7.06
C ILE A 2 4.36 -11.59 -5.70
N ILE A 3 5.48 -12.32 -5.62
CA ILE A 3 5.99 -12.95 -4.41
C ILE A 3 6.27 -11.91 -3.32
N ALA A 4 6.98 -10.84 -3.64
CA ALA A 4 7.30 -9.79 -2.66
C ALA A 4 6.05 -9.02 -2.20
N GLN A 5 5.11 -8.72 -3.11
CA GLN A 5 3.86 -8.05 -2.73
C GLN A 5 2.93 -8.93 -1.90
N PHE A 6 2.87 -10.23 -2.20
CA PHE A 6 2.20 -11.20 -1.33
C PHE A 6 2.81 -11.19 0.08
N GLY A 7 4.15 -11.24 0.17
CA GLY A 7 4.86 -11.14 1.43
C GLY A 7 4.60 -9.84 2.20
N ASP A 8 4.50 -8.70 1.51
CA ASP A 8 4.14 -7.42 2.13
C ASP A 8 2.79 -7.47 2.85
N ARG A 9 1.79 -8.10 2.22
CA ARG A 9 0.46 -8.26 2.83
C ARG A 9 0.45 -9.27 3.97
N LEU A 10 1.26 -10.32 3.84
CA LEU A 10 1.49 -11.26 4.91
C LEU A 10 2.10 -10.58 6.14
N THR A 11 3.10 -9.71 5.96
CA THR A 11 3.63 -8.90 7.07
C THR A 11 2.58 -7.98 7.68
N GLN A 12 1.71 -7.34 6.88
CA GLN A 12 0.63 -6.53 7.44
C GLN A 12 -0.31 -7.35 8.32
N MET A 13 -0.69 -8.56 7.89
CA MET A 13 -1.49 -9.48 8.71
C MET A 13 -0.75 -9.93 9.97
N ALA A 14 0.55 -10.23 9.88
CA ALA A 14 1.36 -10.58 11.03
C ALA A 14 1.47 -9.44 12.06
N LEU A 15 1.60 -8.20 11.58
CA LEU A 15 1.62 -7.01 12.44
C LEU A 15 0.25 -6.76 13.11
N ILE A 16 -0.85 -6.96 12.39
CA ILE A 16 -2.22 -6.87 12.93
C ILE A 16 -2.40 -7.92 14.03
N ALA A 17 -2.02 -9.17 13.77
CA ALA A 17 -2.09 -10.25 14.76
C ALA A 17 -1.19 -9.98 15.99
N PHE A 18 0.00 -9.43 15.76
CA PHE A 18 0.92 -9.06 16.83
C PHE A 18 0.32 -7.99 17.77
N VAL A 19 -0.25 -6.92 17.20
CA VAL A 19 -0.89 -5.89 18.01
C VAL A 19 -2.07 -6.44 18.79
N TYR A 20 -2.90 -7.26 18.15
CA TYR A 20 -4.03 -7.89 18.81
C TYR A 20 -3.60 -8.79 19.97
N SER A 21 -2.53 -9.57 19.80
CA SER A 21 -2.02 -10.46 20.86
C SER A 21 -1.45 -9.71 22.08
N ARG A 22 -0.95 -8.47 21.88
CA ARG A 22 -0.36 -7.64 22.95
C ARG A 22 -1.36 -6.68 23.59
N SER A 23 -2.34 -6.21 22.81
CA SER A 23 -3.31 -5.21 23.22
C SER A 23 -4.64 -5.44 22.51
N PRO A 24 -5.40 -6.51 22.89
CA PRO A 24 -6.70 -6.79 22.29
C PRO A 24 -7.64 -5.59 22.38
N GLY A 25 -8.42 -5.32 21.34
CA GLY A 25 -9.39 -4.22 21.29
C GLY A 25 -8.81 -2.81 21.27
N SER A 26 -7.48 -2.64 21.31
CA SER A 26 -6.87 -1.34 21.34
C SER A 26 -6.71 -0.69 19.98
N THR A 27 -7.67 0.14 19.59
CA THR A 27 -7.59 0.98 18.37
C THR A 27 -6.36 1.89 18.40
N TRP A 28 -5.94 2.36 19.58
CA TRP A 28 -4.76 3.20 19.73
C TRP A 28 -3.46 2.45 19.39
N ALA A 29 -3.33 1.22 19.86
CA ALA A 29 -2.16 0.38 19.52
C ALA A 29 -2.10 0.09 18.01
N MET A 30 -3.24 -0.18 17.40
CA MET A 30 -3.37 -0.38 15.96
C MET A 30 -3.03 0.90 15.18
N ALA A 31 -3.52 2.07 15.62
CA ALA A 31 -3.23 3.35 15.00
C ALA A 31 -1.72 3.68 15.07
N LYS A 32 -1.06 3.42 16.21
CA LYS A 32 0.40 3.57 16.33
C LYS A 32 1.12 2.71 15.30
N LEU A 33 0.78 1.42 15.21
CA LEU A 33 1.41 0.53 14.23
C LEU A 33 1.25 1.05 12.81
N MET A 34 0.03 1.41 12.42
CA MET A 34 -0.24 1.94 11.08
C MET A 34 0.54 3.24 10.80
N SER A 35 0.70 4.10 11.82
CA SER A 35 1.52 5.30 11.69
C SER A 35 2.97 4.98 11.35
N PHE A 36 3.59 3.98 11.98
CA PHE A 36 4.95 3.55 11.67
C PHE A 36 5.10 2.96 10.26
N THR A 37 4.04 2.41 9.68
CA THR A 37 4.06 1.90 8.30
C THR A 37 3.87 3.00 7.25
N ILE A 38 3.13 4.06 7.59
CA ILE A 38 2.79 5.16 6.69
C ILE A 38 3.81 6.31 6.76
N LEU A 39 4.35 6.60 7.93
CA LEU A 39 5.31 7.69 8.14
C LEU A 39 6.49 7.71 7.14
N PRO A 40 7.10 6.56 6.75
CA PRO A 40 8.13 6.52 5.72
C PRO A 40 7.70 7.07 4.35
N VAL A 41 6.41 7.04 4.03
CA VAL A 41 5.90 7.59 2.76
C VAL A 41 6.15 9.08 2.69
N PHE A 42 5.89 9.79 3.79
CA PHE A 42 6.06 11.24 3.87
C PHE A 42 7.52 11.65 4.06
N LEU A 43 8.29 10.89 4.85
CA LEU A 43 9.68 11.23 5.16
C LEU A 43 10.64 10.89 4.02
N ILE A 44 10.48 9.73 3.42
CA ILE A 44 11.43 9.17 2.44
C ILE A 44 10.88 9.24 1.01
N GLY A 45 9.55 9.21 0.83
CA GLY A 45 8.91 9.16 -0.48
C GLY A 45 9.41 10.22 -1.47
N PRO A 46 9.37 11.52 -1.13
CA PRO A 46 9.82 12.59 -2.04
C PRO A 46 11.29 12.46 -2.42
N MET A 47 12.13 11.98 -1.50
CA MET A 47 13.57 11.82 -1.73
C MET A 47 13.88 10.57 -2.56
N ALA A 48 13.12 9.49 -2.36
CA ALA A 48 13.41 8.20 -2.97
C ALA A 48 13.40 8.25 -4.51
N GLY A 49 12.47 9.00 -5.11
CA GLY A 49 12.40 9.18 -6.57
C GLY A 49 13.68 9.82 -7.11
N ALA A 50 14.08 10.96 -6.57
CA ALA A 50 15.25 11.72 -7.02
C ALA A 50 16.57 10.92 -6.90
N TYR A 51 16.69 10.07 -5.86
CA TYR A 51 17.88 9.23 -5.70
C TYR A 51 17.90 8.05 -6.67
N VAL A 52 16.75 7.39 -6.86
CA VAL A 52 16.63 6.18 -7.69
C VAL A 52 16.94 6.47 -9.16
N ASP A 53 16.61 7.64 -9.67
CA ASP A 53 16.89 8.03 -11.07
C ASP A 53 18.38 8.03 -11.40
N ARG A 54 19.23 8.19 -10.38
CA ARG A 54 20.71 8.22 -10.49
C ARG A 54 21.37 6.88 -10.20
N TRP A 55 20.63 5.93 -9.61
CA TRP A 55 21.18 4.64 -9.19
C TRP A 55 20.90 3.55 -10.23
N ASN A 56 21.67 2.47 -10.14
CA ASN A 56 21.37 1.28 -10.91
C ASN A 56 20.08 0.63 -10.39
N ARG A 57 19.00 0.77 -11.14
CA ARG A 57 17.64 0.37 -10.76
C ARG A 57 17.54 -1.07 -10.28
N ARG A 58 18.20 -2.00 -10.99
CA ARG A 58 18.26 -3.42 -10.64
C ARG A 58 18.97 -3.65 -9.30
N ARG A 59 20.14 -3.01 -9.10
CA ARG A 59 20.89 -3.13 -7.83
C ARG A 59 20.09 -2.54 -6.67
N THR A 60 19.45 -1.42 -6.88
CA THR A 60 18.59 -0.78 -5.89
C THR A 60 17.46 -1.71 -5.46
N MET A 61 16.73 -2.30 -6.41
CA MET A 61 15.66 -3.26 -6.10
C MET A 61 16.18 -4.48 -5.34
N PHE A 62 17.32 -5.03 -5.76
CA PHE A 62 17.96 -6.17 -5.09
C PHE A 62 18.31 -5.84 -3.63
N ILE A 63 19.00 -4.71 -3.41
CA ILE A 63 19.41 -4.27 -2.07
C ILE A 63 18.17 -4.01 -1.20
N CYS A 64 17.14 -3.40 -1.75
CA CYS A 64 15.90 -3.14 -1.04
C CYS A 64 15.24 -4.43 -0.56
N ASP A 65 15.04 -5.42 -1.42
CA ASP A 65 14.40 -6.68 -1.01
C ASP A 65 15.30 -7.47 -0.06
N PHE A 66 16.61 -7.48 -0.26
CA PHE A 66 17.56 -8.15 0.62
C PHE A 66 17.55 -7.55 2.04
N LEU A 67 17.64 -6.21 2.16
CA LEU A 67 17.58 -5.53 3.47
C LEU A 67 16.23 -5.73 4.15
N ARG A 68 15.13 -5.64 3.41
CA ARG A 68 13.78 -5.90 3.94
C ARG A 68 13.66 -7.33 4.44
N GLY A 69 14.23 -8.29 3.70
CA GLY A 69 14.32 -9.68 4.13
C GLY A 69 15.02 -9.84 5.48
N ILE A 70 16.17 -9.18 5.68
CA ILE A 70 16.90 -9.17 6.94
C ILE A 70 16.07 -8.54 8.06
N PHE A 71 15.50 -7.35 7.85
CA PHE A 71 14.72 -6.67 8.88
C PHE A 71 13.51 -7.49 9.32
N VAL A 72 12.76 -8.03 8.35
CA VAL A 72 11.58 -8.84 8.64
C VAL A 72 11.96 -10.18 9.30
N PHE A 73 13.05 -10.80 8.87
CA PHE A 73 13.58 -12.03 9.50
C PHE A 73 13.99 -11.82 10.97
N SER A 74 14.45 -10.63 11.31
CA SER A 74 14.86 -10.27 12.68
C SER A 74 13.69 -10.04 13.64
N ILE A 75 12.49 -9.71 13.14
CA ILE A 75 11.33 -9.40 14.00
C ILE A 75 10.96 -10.54 14.95
N PRO A 76 10.84 -11.81 14.50
CA PRO A 76 10.47 -12.92 15.38
C PRO A 76 11.42 -13.14 16.56
N PHE A 77 12.69 -12.80 16.43
CA PHE A 77 13.66 -12.88 17.50
C PHE A 77 13.27 -12.02 18.71
N PHE A 78 12.79 -10.80 18.45
CA PHE A 78 12.29 -9.89 19.51
C PHE A 78 10.91 -10.30 20.03
N LEU A 79 10.11 -11.00 19.23
CA LEU A 79 8.82 -11.55 19.68
C LEU A 79 9.01 -12.64 20.75
N LEU A 80 9.98 -13.54 20.54
CA LEU A 80 10.23 -14.68 21.43
C LEU A 80 10.76 -14.25 22.80
N ASN A 81 11.57 -13.21 22.84
CA ASN A 81 12.24 -12.75 24.07
C ASN A 81 11.37 -11.84 24.96
N LYS A 82 10.08 -11.62 24.61
CA LYS A 82 9.17 -10.70 25.30
C LYS A 82 9.75 -9.28 25.48
N GLU A 83 10.68 -8.93 24.64
CA GLU A 83 11.37 -7.63 24.61
C GLU A 83 10.40 -6.47 24.40
N PRO A 84 10.82 -5.23 24.72
CA PRO A 84 10.00 -4.06 24.47
C PRO A 84 9.57 -3.96 23.01
N ILE A 85 8.38 -3.41 22.77
CA ILE A 85 7.76 -3.30 21.43
C ILE A 85 8.58 -2.39 20.50
N ILE A 86 9.40 -1.50 21.05
CA ILE A 86 10.15 -0.48 20.30
C ILE A 86 11.05 -1.05 19.20
N PRO A 87 11.88 -2.11 19.43
CA PRO A 87 12.69 -2.69 18.36
C PRO A 87 11.88 -3.21 17.20
N ILE A 88 10.71 -3.79 17.46
CA ILE A 88 9.81 -4.29 16.41
C ILE A 88 9.30 -3.14 15.55
N TYR A 89 8.82 -2.06 16.18
CA TYR A 89 8.38 -0.87 15.44
C TYR A 89 9.51 -0.22 14.64
N LEU A 90 10.73 -0.21 15.17
CA LEU A 90 11.90 0.30 14.47
C LEU A 90 12.23 -0.55 13.23
N LEU A 91 12.26 -1.88 13.36
CA LEU A 91 12.49 -2.79 12.22
C LEU A 91 11.41 -2.67 11.15
N VAL A 92 10.15 -2.55 11.57
CA VAL A 92 9.03 -2.28 10.66
C VAL A 92 9.24 -0.95 9.95
N PHE A 93 9.51 0.12 10.68
CA PHE A 93 9.76 1.45 10.10
C PHE A 93 10.90 1.42 9.08
N LEU A 94 12.05 0.81 9.43
CA LEU A 94 13.19 0.68 8.54
C LEU A 94 12.85 -0.13 7.27
N SER A 95 12.11 -1.23 7.42
CA SER A 95 11.64 -2.02 6.27
C SER A 95 10.77 -1.19 5.33
N PHE A 96 9.85 -0.38 5.87
CA PHE A 96 9.02 0.52 5.05
C PHE A 96 9.81 1.69 4.47
N CYS A 97 10.83 2.22 5.15
CA CYS A 97 11.76 3.22 4.58
C CYS A 97 12.45 2.68 3.33
N VAL A 98 13.03 1.48 3.43
CA VAL A 98 13.71 0.83 2.29
C VAL A 98 12.72 0.54 1.15
N SER A 99 11.48 0.17 1.46
CA SER A 99 10.42 -0.04 0.48
C SER A 99 10.14 1.18 -0.40
N ARG A 100 10.39 2.41 0.10
CA ARG A 100 10.16 3.65 -0.68
C ARG A 100 11.09 3.79 -1.87
N PHE A 101 12.30 3.23 -1.81
CA PHE A 101 13.23 3.20 -2.94
C PHE A 101 12.90 2.11 -3.95
N PHE A 102 12.27 1.03 -3.52
CA PHE A 102 11.90 -0.08 -4.41
C PHE A 102 10.86 0.33 -5.47
N VAL A 103 9.85 1.11 -5.08
CA VAL A 103 8.73 1.46 -5.98
C VAL A 103 9.18 2.27 -7.18
N PRO A 104 9.90 3.41 -7.03
CA PRO A 104 10.39 4.17 -8.18
C PRO A 104 11.40 3.36 -9.01
N ALA A 105 12.30 2.58 -8.38
CA ALA A 105 13.23 1.71 -9.09
C ALA A 105 12.52 0.70 -10.00
N LYS A 106 11.43 0.10 -9.49
CA LYS A 106 10.58 -0.81 -10.25
C LYS A 106 9.91 -0.13 -11.44
N MET A 107 9.36 1.07 -11.25
CA MET A 107 8.69 1.79 -12.33
C MET A 107 9.69 2.22 -13.41
N SER A 108 10.88 2.65 -13.01
CA SER A 108 11.93 3.11 -13.93
C SER A 108 12.62 1.97 -14.70
N ILE A 109 12.59 0.72 -14.22
CA ILE A 109 13.23 -0.41 -14.93
C ILE A 109 12.33 -0.99 -16.04
N ILE A 110 11.00 -0.82 -15.94
CA ILE A 110 10.05 -1.39 -16.91
C ILE A 110 10.37 -0.98 -18.36
N PRO A 111 10.60 0.33 -18.67
CA PRO A 111 10.95 0.75 -20.02
C PRO A 111 12.29 0.20 -20.52
N GLU A 112 13.17 -0.29 -19.65
CA GLU A 112 14.44 -0.93 -20.02
C GLU A 112 14.27 -2.42 -20.37
N LEU A 113 13.15 -3.01 -19.98
CA LEU A 113 12.87 -4.45 -20.15
C LEU A 113 12.00 -4.75 -21.34
N VAL A 114 11.16 -3.80 -21.78
CA VAL A 114 10.18 -3.99 -22.85
C VAL A 114 10.28 -2.90 -23.92
N ASP A 115 9.86 -3.21 -25.13
CA ASP A 115 9.78 -2.22 -26.22
C ASP A 115 8.67 -1.19 -25.94
N LYS A 116 8.81 0.01 -26.52
CA LYS A 116 7.85 1.11 -26.35
C LYS A 116 6.40 0.72 -26.62
N ASN A 117 6.16 -0.11 -27.64
CA ASN A 117 4.83 -0.59 -28.01
C ASN A 117 4.23 -1.56 -26.98
N SER A 118 5.04 -2.16 -26.12
CA SER A 118 4.63 -3.12 -25.08
C SER A 118 4.50 -2.51 -23.69
N LEU A 119 4.81 -1.22 -23.52
CA LEU A 119 4.79 -0.53 -22.21
C LEU A 119 3.41 -0.56 -21.56
N LEU A 120 2.34 -0.37 -22.34
CA LEU A 120 0.97 -0.42 -21.83
C LEU A 120 0.65 -1.81 -21.25
N ILE A 121 1.01 -2.85 -21.98
CA ILE A 121 0.80 -4.25 -21.55
C ILE A 121 1.63 -4.55 -20.31
N ALA A 122 2.89 -4.11 -20.28
CA ALA A 122 3.77 -4.32 -19.11
C ALA A 122 3.22 -3.63 -17.86
N ASN A 123 2.78 -2.38 -17.96
CA ASN A 123 2.17 -1.66 -16.83
C ASN A 123 0.85 -2.29 -16.37
N SER A 124 0.02 -2.74 -17.30
CA SER A 124 -1.22 -3.47 -16.98
C SER A 124 -0.92 -4.76 -16.22
N LEU A 125 0.07 -5.54 -16.68
CA LEU A 125 0.51 -6.75 -15.98
C LEU A 125 1.03 -6.47 -14.57
N VAL A 126 1.84 -5.41 -14.42
CA VAL A 126 2.36 -4.98 -13.10
C VAL A 126 1.23 -4.62 -12.15
N THR A 127 0.23 -3.89 -12.63
CA THR A 127 -0.92 -3.46 -11.83
C THR A 127 -1.82 -4.65 -11.47
N THR A 128 -2.18 -5.48 -12.45
CA THR A 128 -3.06 -6.65 -12.26
C THR A 128 -2.42 -7.67 -11.31
N THR A 129 -1.15 -7.99 -11.52
CA THR A 129 -0.41 -8.92 -10.65
C THR A 129 -0.28 -8.35 -9.23
N GLY A 130 -0.16 -7.03 -9.09
CA GLY A 130 -0.17 -6.35 -7.81
C GLY A 130 -1.50 -6.49 -7.06
N MET A 131 -2.62 -6.33 -7.76
CA MET A 131 -3.96 -6.51 -7.19
C MET A 131 -4.19 -7.97 -6.76
N ILE A 132 -3.84 -8.94 -7.61
CA ILE A 132 -3.94 -10.37 -7.30
C ILE A 132 -3.10 -10.70 -6.06
N ALA A 133 -1.84 -10.25 -6.02
CA ALA A 133 -0.96 -10.49 -4.89
C ALA A 133 -1.47 -9.84 -3.59
N ALA A 134 -2.13 -8.69 -3.67
CA ALA A 134 -2.73 -8.03 -2.52
C ALA A 134 -3.92 -8.84 -1.98
N ILE A 135 -4.85 -9.26 -2.83
CA ILE A 135 -6.01 -10.07 -2.43
C ILE A 135 -5.55 -11.40 -1.82
N LEU A 136 -4.69 -12.14 -2.53
CA LEU A 136 -4.16 -13.42 -2.04
C LEU A 136 -3.34 -13.23 -0.77
N GLY A 137 -2.53 -12.18 -0.70
CA GLY A 137 -1.66 -11.91 0.44
C GLY A 137 -2.43 -11.57 1.71
N PHE A 138 -3.49 -10.77 1.62
CA PHE A 138 -4.36 -10.52 2.77
C PHE A 138 -5.17 -11.75 3.17
N SER A 139 -5.73 -12.46 2.20
CA SER A 139 -6.62 -13.60 2.44
C SER A 139 -5.87 -14.79 3.00
N ILE A 140 -4.87 -15.28 2.25
CA ILE A 140 -4.04 -16.41 2.66
C ILE A 140 -3.18 -16.01 3.85
N GLY A 141 -2.66 -14.77 3.86
CA GLY A 141 -1.89 -14.24 4.97
C GLY A 141 -2.64 -14.22 6.27
N GLY A 142 -3.94 -13.84 6.25
CA GLY A 142 -4.80 -13.88 7.43
C GLY A 142 -4.96 -15.28 8.00
N ILE A 143 -5.06 -16.30 7.12
CA ILE A 143 -5.14 -17.71 7.52
C ILE A 143 -3.80 -18.20 8.06
N LEU A 144 -2.71 -17.95 7.32
CA LEU A 144 -1.37 -18.44 7.67
C LEU A 144 -0.88 -17.90 9.02
N VAL A 145 -1.19 -16.64 9.31
CA VAL A 145 -0.75 -15.99 10.55
C VAL A 145 -1.64 -16.32 11.74
N SER A 146 -2.81 -16.95 11.50
CA SER A 146 -3.72 -17.30 12.59
C SER A 146 -3.09 -18.30 13.57
N PRO A 147 -3.48 -18.26 14.86
CA PRO A 147 -3.05 -19.26 15.83
C PRO A 147 -3.42 -20.68 15.36
N GLY A 148 -2.47 -21.60 15.51
CA GLY A 148 -2.69 -23.00 15.09
C GLY A 148 -2.23 -23.34 13.65
N VAL A 149 -1.83 -22.32 12.84
CA VAL A 149 -1.18 -22.56 11.53
C VAL A 149 0.31 -22.21 11.66
N LEU A 150 0.75 -21.04 11.23
CA LEU A 150 2.14 -20.58 11.37
C LEU A 150 2.32 -19.58 12.52
N GLY A 151 1.23 -18.92 12.91
CA GLY A 151 1.25 -17.85 13.89
C GLY A 151 1.99 -16.59 13.41
N VAL A 152 2.15 -15.64 14.30
CA VAL A 152 2.76 -14.32 14.01
C VAL A 152 4.22 -14.48 13.55
N ALA A 153 5.01 -15.24 14.28
CA ALA A 153 6.43 -15.44 13.97
C ALA A 153 6.62 -16.12 12.61
N GLY A 154 5.84 -17.18 12.34
CA GLY A 154 5.87 -17.89 11.06
C GLY A 154 5.49 -17.01 9.88
N GLY A 155 4.55 -16.09 10.07
CA GLY A 155 4.19 -15.09 9.06
C GLY A 155 5.38 -14.20 8.67
N PHE A 156 6.15 -13.70 9.64
CA PHE A 156 7.34 -12.91 9.36
C PHE A 156 8.44 -13.73 8.68
N TYR A 157 8.71 -14.97 9.13
CA TYR A 157 9.70 -15.82 8.47
C TYR A 157 9.32 -16.13 7.03
N LEU A 158 8.06 -16.45 6.78
CA LEU A 158 7.59 -16.71 5.42
C LEU A 158 7.75 -15.48 4.54
N ASN A 159 7.41 -14.28 5.04
CA ASN A 159 7.64 -13.07 4.26
C ASN A 159 9.13 -12.80 4.02
N ALA A 160 10.00 -12.98 5.01
CA ALA A 160 11.44 -12.84 4.81
C ALA A 160 11.95 -13.73 3.67
N ILE A 161 11.47 -14.99 3.62
CA ILE A 161 11.77 -15.91 2.52
C ILE A 161 11.27 -15.35 1.17
N THR A 162 10.08 -14.77 1.11
CA THR A 162 9.55 -14.16 -0.14
C THR A 162 10.44 -13.02 -0.63
N PHE A 163 10.99 -12.20 0.27
CA PHE A 163 11.92 -11.13 -0.09
C PHE A 163 13.25 -11.66 -0.60
N PHE A 164 13.83 -12.70 0.04
CA PHE A 164 15.07 -13.31 -0.46
C PHE A 164 14.86 -13.96 -1.83
N ILE A 165 13.75 -14.66 -2.04
CA ILE A 165 13.40 -15.23 -3.35
C ILE A 165 13.25 -14.09 -4.38
N SER A 166 12.56 -13.00 -4.04
CA SER A 166 12.41 -11.84 -4.92
C SER A 166 13.77 -11.23 -5.26
N ALA A 167 14.66 -11.05 -4.29
CA ALA A 167 16.01 -10.55 -4.51
C ALA A 167 16.80 -11.43 -5.50
N VAL A 168 16.74 -12.75 -5.38
CA VAL A 168 17.37 -13.69 -6.30
C VAL A 168 16.81 -13.53 -7.72
N PHE A 169 15.49 -13.45 -7.87
CA PHE A 169 14.89 -13.21 -9.19
C PHE A 169 15.31 -11.86 -9.79
N ILE A 170 15.35 -10.80 -8.99
CA ILE A 170 15.81 -9.47 -9.45
C ILE A 170 17.27 -9.53 -9.88
N PHE A 171 18.10 -10.26 -9.14
CA PHE A 171 19.50 -10.47 -9.52
C PHE A 171 19.67 -11.20 -10.86
N SER A 172 18.71 -12.03 -11.23
CA SER A 172 18.72 -12.77 -12.50
C SER A 172 18.24 -11.95 -13.70
N ILE A 173 17.62 -10.79 -13.50
CA ILE A 173 17.15 -9.92 -14.59
C ILE A 173 18.37 -9.37 -15.35
N ARG A 174 18.37 -9.51 -16.66
CA ARG A 174 19.35 -8.87 -17.56
C ARG A 174 18.66 -7.74 -18.32
N PRO A 175 18.90 -6.47 -18.00
CA PRO A 175 18.32 -5.36 -18.76
C PRO A 175 18.85 -5.40 -20.21
N ARG A 176 17.94 -5.31 -21.18
CA ARG A 176 18.29 -5.33 -22.62
C ARG A 176 18.91 -4.02 -23.07
N PHE A 177 18.54 -2.91 -22.42
CA PHE A 177 19.01 -1.58 -22.76
C PHE A 177 19.75 -0.99 -21.56
N SER A 178 21.08 -0.90 -21.65
CA SER A 178 21.87 -0.10 -20.73
C SER A 178 21.87 1.33 -21.25
N LEU A 179 21.13 2.21 -20.65
CA LEU A 179 21.36 3.66 -20.81
C LEU A 179 22.75 3.93 -20.25
N GLY A 180 23.73 4.08 -21.15
CA GLY A 180 25.14 4.25 -20.82
C GLY A 180 25.38 5.51 -19.99
N ILE A 181 25.37 5.36 -18.68
CA ILE A 181 25.83 6.41 -17.77
C ILE A 181 27.33 6.24 -17.62
N ASN A 182 28.08 7.23 -18.10
CA ASN A 182 29.53 7.25 -18.08
C ASN A 182 30.05 7.24 -16.63
N LYS A 183 30.84 6.23 -16.28
CA LYS A 183 31.36 5.99 -14.93
C LYS A 183 32.25 7.10 -14.38
N GLU A 184 32.83 7.93 -15.24
CA GLU A 184 33.75 9.00 -14.84
C GLU A 184 33.09 10.21 -14.16
N SER A 185 31.77 10.42 -14.42
CA SER A 185 31.01 11.50 -13.77
C SER A 185 30.69 11.24 -12.31
N ILE A 186 30.75 9.99 -11.85
CA ILE A 186 30.23 9.59 -10.53
C ILE A 186 31.18 9.96 -9.38
N SER A 187 32.48 9.98 -9.62
CA SER A 187 33.46 10.16 -8.54
C SER A 187 33.68 11.62 -8.10
N LYS A 188 33.52 12.60 -8.99
CA LYS A 188 33.67 14.03 -8.67
C LYS A 188 32.36 14.68 -8.17
N VAL A 189 31.23 14.11 -8.51
CA VAL A 189 29.92 14.67 -8.29
C VAL A 189 29.31 14.27 -6.92
N GLY A 190 29.90 13.32 -6.19
CA GLY A 190 29.28 12.72 -5.01
C GLY A 190 29.06 13.65 -3.81
N LYS A 191 29.92 14.64 -3.57
CA LYS A 191 29.76 15.58 -2.44
C LYS A 191 28.91 16.79 -2.80
N ASP A 192 29.11 17.37 -3.97
CA ASP A 192 28.37 18.54 -4.44
C ASP A 192 26.90 18.18 -4.77
N ILE A 193 26.65 16.93 -5.17
CA ILE A 193 25.31 16.44 -5.50
C ILE A 193 24.42 16.30 -4.26
N VAL A 194 24.93 15.80 -3.14
CA VAL A 194 24.14 15.65 -1.92
C VAL A 194 23.65 17.01 -1.42
N GLU A 195 24.51 18.02 -1.48
CA GLU A 195 24.18 19.38 -1.05
C GLU A 195 23.20 20.08 -2.00
N VAL A 196 23.40 19.91 -3.32
CA VAL A 196 22.49 20.43 -4.36
C VAL A 196 21.14 19.74 -4.33
N ILE A 197 21.07 18.41 -4.09
CA ILE A 197 19.82 17.67 -4.04
C ILE A 197 19.04 17.99 -2.77
N GLN A 198 19.67 18.05 -1.61
CA GLN A 198 18.96 18.45 -0.39
C GLN A 198 18.40 19.87 -0.53
N LYS A 199 19.18 20.81 -1.11
CA LYS A 199 18.66 22.14 -1.41
C LYS A 199 17.51 22.13 -2.42
N SER A 200 17.60 21.32 -3.50
CA SER A 200 16.55 21.25 -4.52
C SER A 200 15.26 20.65 -3.95
N VAL A 201 15.32 19.49 -3.29
CA VAL A 201 14.12 18.84 -2.74
C VAL A 201 13.44 19.69 -1.65
N ILE A 202 14.22 20.28 -0.75
CA ILE A 202 13.67 21.16 0.28
C ILE A 202 13.08 22.43 -0.35
N SER A 203 13.75 23.00 -1.37
CA SER A 203 13.25 24.14 -2.13
C SER A 203 11.95 23.79 -2.85
N GLU A 204 11.86 22.66 -3.54
CA GLU A 204 10.67 22.20 -4.24
C GLU A 204 9.48 21.95 -3.30
N ILE A 205 9.73 21.35 -2.13
CA ILE A 205 8.71 21.19 -1.08
C ILE A 205 8.25 22.56 -0.57
N LYS A 206 9.18 23.47 -0.34
CA LYS A 206 8.88 24.83 0.10
C LYS A 206 8.08 25.60 -0.97
N ASP A 207 8.49 25.51 -2.22
CA ASP A 207 7.82 26.17 -3.33
C ASP A 207 6.42 25.59 -3.56
N GLY A 208 6.25 24.27 -3.44
CA GLY A 208 4.96 23.62 -3.44
C GLY A 208 4.05 24.06 -2.29
N LEU A 209 4.58 24.20 -1.08
CA LEU A 209 3.86 24.73 0.08
C LEU A 209 3.45 26.20 -0.11
N ILE A 210 4.37 27.02 -0.62
CA ILE A 210 4.09 28.44 -0.94
C ILE A 210 3.02 28.54 -2.03
N TYR A 211 3.11 27.68 -3.05
CA TYR A 211 2.09 27.60 -4.11
C TYR A 211 0.70 27.29 -3.56
N LEU A 212 0.61 26.28 -2.67
CA LEU A 212 -0.65 25.94 -2.00
C LEU A 212 -1.21 27.11 -1.19
N ILE A 213 -0.37 27.81 -0.42
CA ILE A 213 -0.81 28.97 0.39
C ILE A 213 -1.31 30.11 -0.50
N ARG A 214 -0.68 30.33 -1.65
CA ARG A 214 -1.05 31.42 -2.59
C ARG A 214 -2.31 31.12 -3.41
N HIS A 215 -2.59 29.84 -3.71
CA HIS A 215 -3.72 29.42 -4.56
C HIS A 215 -4.85 28.83 -3.73
N LYS A 216 -5.75 29.67 -3.22
CA LYS A 216 -6.84 29.26 -2.30
C LYS A 216 -7.71 28.12 -2.86
N GLN A 217 -7.98 28.09 -4.17
CA GLN A 217 -8.77 26.99 -4.78
C GLN A 217 -8.05 25.65 -4.69
N VAL A 218 -6.74 25.62 -5.00
CA VAL A 218 -5.92 24.42 -4.91
C VAL A 218 -5.79 23.97 -3.45
N SER A 219 -5.54 24.91 -2.54
CA SER A 219 -5.46 24.64 -1.09
C SER A 219 -6.77 24.05 -0.55
N TYR A 220 -7.92 24.55 -1.00
CA TYR A 220 -9.23 24.01 -0.60
C TYR A 220 -9.41 22.56 -1.07
N VAL A 221 -9.11 22.26 -2.35
CA VAL A 221 -9.21 20.89 -2.90
C VAL A 221 -8.25 19.95 -2.19
N MET A 222 -7.00 20.37 -1.97
CA MET A 222 -6.01 19.56 -1.24
C MET A 222 -6.43 19.32 0.21
N GLY A 223 -7.01 20.34 0.88
CA GLY A 223 -7.57 20.19 2.23
C GLY A 223 -8.72 19.19 2.28
N MET A 224 -9.63 19.22 1.31
CA MET A 224 -10.72 18.24 1.19
C MET A 224 -10.18 16.81 0.96
N LEU A 225 -9.21 16.66 0.07
CA LEU A 225 -8.56 15.37 -0.17
C LEU A 225 -7.85 14.85 1.08
N PHE A 226 -7.15 15.72 1.80
CA PHE A 226 -6.50 15.36 3.06
C PHE A 226 -7.51 14.87 4.11
N LEU A 227 -8.63 15.58 4.29
CA LEU A 227 -9.71 15.16 5.18
C LEU A 227 -10.32 13.82 4.77
N LEU A 228 -10.56 13.63 3.46
CA LEU A 228 -11.10 12.38 2.93
C LEU A 228 -10.16 11.19 3.20
N TRP A 229 -8.88 11.33 2.87
CA TRP A 229 -7.90 10.27 3.10
C TRP A 229 -7.68 10.00 4.60
N SER A 230 -7.73 11.04 5.43
CA SER A 230 -7.65 10.89 6.90
C SER A 230 -8.85 10.13 7.45
N ALA A 231 -10.05 10.45 6.98
CA ALA A 231 -11.28 9.74 7.36
C ALA A 231 -11.23 8.27 6.93
N LEU A 232 -10.80 7.98 5.69
CA LEU A 232 -10.63 6.61 5.20
C LEU A 232 -9.60 5.83 6.01
N GLY A 233 -8.49 6.47 6.39
CA GLY A 233 -7.47 5.86 7.26
C GLY A 233 -8.02 5.54 8.66
N ALA A 234 -8.80 6.45 9.25
CA ALA A 234 -9.44 6.22 10.54
C ALA A 234 -10.45 5.06 10.47
N VAL A 235 -11.32 5.05 9.46
CA VAL A 235 -12.28 3.96 9.23
C VAL A 235 -11.55 2.62 9.05
N TYR A 236 -10.46 2.58 8.30
CA TYR A 236 -9.66 1.38 8.10
C TYR A 236 -9.14 0.80 9.42
N VAL A 237 -8.52 1.64 10.28
CA VAL A 237 -7.98 1.21 11.58
C VAL A 237 -9.09 0.73 12.52
N VAL A 238 -10.18 1.49 12.62
CA VAL A 238 -11.33 1.14 13.48
C VAL A 238 -11.99 -0.14 12.99
N SER A 239 -12.17 -0.31 11.68
CA SER A 239 -12.79 -1.52 11.11
C SER A 239 -12.00 -2.80 11.40
N ILE A 240 -10.66 -2.75 11.39
CA ILE A 240 -9.84 -3.91 11.75
C ILE A 240 -10.13 -4.34 13.18
N VAL A 241 -10.04 -3.41 14.12
CA VAL A 241 -10.26 -3.70 15.55
C VAL A 241 -11.69 -4.13 15.82
N PHE A 242 -12.65 -3.45 15.17
CA PHE A 242 -14.08 -3.81 15.28
C PHE A 242 -14.36 -5.26 14.83
N VAL A 243 -13.83 -5.65 13.68
CA VAL A 243 -14.02 -7.02 13.15
C VAL A 243 -13.37 -8.05 14.09
N GLN A 244 -12.19 -7.75 14.62
CA GLN A 244 -11.50 -8.64 15.56
C GLN A 244 -12.32 -8.87 16.83
N GLU A 245 -12.90 -7.81 17.39
CA GLU A 245 -13.71 -7.88 18.61
C GLU A 245 -15.08 -8.51 18.33
N ALA A 246 -15.78 -8.11 17.26
CA ALA A 246 -17.12 -8.56 16.96
C ALA A 246 -17.20 -10.05 16.52
N LEU A 247 -16.17 -10.54 15.82
CA LEU A 247 -16.09 -11.93 15.36
C LEU A 247 -15.18 -12.80 16.24
N HIS A 248 -14.59 -12.25 17.30
CA HIS A 248 -13.64 -12.94 18.19
C HIS A 248 -12.50 -13.64 17.41
N THR A 249 -11.97 -12.97 16.38
CA THR A 249 -10.96 -13.52 15.49
C THR A 249 -9.68 -12.66 15.51
N VAL A 250 -8.54 -13.30 15.31
CA VAL A 250 -7.26 -12.56 15.23
C VAL A 250 -7.06 -11.99 13.83
N THR A 251 -7.01 -12.85 12.80
CA THR A 251 -6.73 -12.44 11.41
C THR A 251 -7.45 -13.29 10.36
N LYS A 252 -7.90 -14.49 10.72
CA LYS A 252 -8.48 -15.44 9.76
C LYS A 252 -9.67 -14.84 9.03
N ASP A 253 -10.63 -14.34 9.77
CA ASP A 253 -11.88 -13.80 9.19
C ASP A 253 -11.63 -12.47 8.49
N LEU A 254 -10.69 -11.63 8.98
CA LEU A 254 -10.22 -10.46 8.25
C LEU A 254 -9.73 -10.83 6.84
N GLY A 255 -8.94 -11.90 6.73
CA GLY A 255 -8.45 -12.39 5.44
C GLY A 255 -9.59 -12.77 4.51
N PHE A 256 -10.59 -13.51 5.01
CA PHE A 256 -11.77 -13.89 4.22
C PHE A 256 -12.64 -12.69 3.84
N LEU A 257 -12.84 -11.72 4.75
CA LEU A 257 -13.62 -10.52 4.44
C LEU A 257 -13.00 -9.71 3.30
N VAL A 258 -11.67 -9.68 3.19
CA VAL A 258 -11.00 -9.04 2.05
C VAL A 258 -11.31 -9.73 0.72
N ILE A 259 -11.50 -11.07 0.70
CA ILE A 259 -11.96 -11.77 -0.51
C ILE A 259 -13.34 -11.28 -0.93
N PHE A 260 -14.30 -11.27 0.00
CA PHE A 260 -15.67 -10.84 -0.29
C PHE A 260 -15.71 -9.38 -0.74
N LEU A 261 -14.96 -8.50 -0.08
CA LEU A 261 -14.79 -7.11 -0.50
C LEU A 261 -14.20 -7.03 -1.91
N GLY A 262 -13.13 -7.79 -2.20
CA GLY A 262 -12.46 -7.82 -3.49
C GLY A 262 -13.37 -8.32 -4.62
N VAL A 263 -14.15 -9.37 -4.39
CA VAL A 263 -15.15 -9.87 -5.34
C VAL A 263 -16.24 -8.81 -5.59
N GLY A 264 -16.67 -8.12 -4.53
CA GLY A 264 -17.60 -6.98 -4.64
C GLY A 264 -17.03 -5.84 -5.48
N LEU A 265 -15.78 -5.45 -5.25
CA LEU A 265 -15.07 -4.44 -6.04
C LEU A 265 -14.99 -4.85 -7.53
N PHE A 266 -14.66 -6.10 -7.80
CA PHE A 266 -14.56 -6.61 -9.17
C PHE A 266 -15.90 -6.56 -9.89
N ILE A 267 -16.96 -7.12 -9.30
CA ILE A 267 -18.30 -7.11 -9.89
C ILE A 267 -18.81 -5.67 -10.02
N GLY A 268 -18.59 -4.81 -9.01
CA GLY A 268 -18.95 -3.40 -9.05
C GLY A 268 -18.27 -2.65 -10.19
N SER A 269 -17.00 -2.96 -10.50
CA SER A 269 -16.28 -2.36 -11.61
C SER A 269 -16.86 -2.77 -12.97
N LEU A 270 -17.25 -4.04 -13.14
CA LEU A 270 -17.90 -4.53 -14.35
C LEU A 270 -19.27 -3.88 -14.56
N LEU A 271 -20.07 -3.78 -13.50
CA LEU A 271 -21.39 -3.14 -13.56
C LEU A 271 -21.25 -1.65 -13.90
N TYR A 272 -20.31 -0.95 -13.28
CA TYR A 272 -20.05 0.44 -13.57
C TYR A 272 -19.55 0.65 -15.02
N GLY A 273 -18.63 -0.19 -15.51
CA GLY A 273 -18.15 -0.13 -16.89
C GLY A 273 -19.28 -0.30 -17.91
N ARG A 274 -20.30 -1.11 -17.58
CA ARG A 274 -21.44 -1.34 -18.47
C ARG A 274 -22.54 -0.26 -18.40
N PHE A 275 -22.80 0.28 -17.22
CA PHE A 275 -23.94 1.17 -16.97
C PHE A 275 -23.56 2.60 -16.58
N GLY A 276 -22.33 2.83 -16.15
CA GLY A 276 -21.85 4.10 -15.58
C GLY A 276 -21.82 5.25 -16.58
N THR A 277 -21.66 4.97 -17.87
CA THR A 277 -21.62 5.99 -18.94
C THR A 277 -22.93 6.73 -19.13
N LYS A 278 -24.05 6.22 -18.59
CA LYS A 278 -25.38 6.84 -18.73
C LYS A 278 -25.63 8.03 -17.80
N TYR A 279 -24.83 8.20 -16.77
CA TYR A 279 -25.05 9.20 -15.73
C TYR A 279 -23.77 10.01 -15.46
N PRO A 280 -23.91 11.30 -15.06
CA PRO A 280 -22.74 12.12 -14.74
C PRO A 280 -21.95 11.52 -13.57
N HIS A 281 -20.63 11.43 -13.73
CA HIS A 281 -19.70 10.78 -12.78
C HIS A 281 -19.80 11.34 -11.35
N THR A 282 -20.01 12.67 -11.22
CA THR A 282 -20.21 13.33 -9.94
C THR A 282 -21.44 12.83 -9.18
N LYS A 283 -22.60 12.67 -9.87
CA LYS A 283 -23.82 12.18 -9.22
C LYS A 283 -23.67 10.74 -8.75
N ILE A 284 -23.04 9.90 -9.58
CA ILE A 284 -22.75 8.50 -9.20
C ILE A 284 -21.86 8.45 -7.96
N MET A 285 -20.80 9.24 -7.93
CA MET A 285 -19.87 9.29 -6.81
C MET A 285 -20.58 9.64 -5.50
N PHE A 286 -21.39 10.72 -5.48
CA PHE A 286 -22.12 11.12 -4.27
C PHE A 286 -23.17 10.11 -3.85
N PHE A 287 -23.91 9.51 -4.80
CA PHE A 287 -24.91 8.49 -4.51
C PHE A 287 -24.26 7.26 -3.85
N PHE A 288 -23.20 6.72 -4.46
CA PHE A 288 -22.52 5.54 -3.92
C PHE A 288 -21.73 5.85 -2.65
N LEU A 289 -21.28 7.09 -2.44
CA LEU A 289 -20.68 7.51 -1.18
C LEU A 289 -21.70 7.45 -0.03
N GLY A 290 -22.90 7.99 -0.23
CA GLY A 290 -23.98 7.89 0.74
C GLY A 290 -24.40 6.44 1.01
N LEU A 291 -24.53 5.63 -0.06
CA LEU A 291 -24.87 4.22 0.04
C LEU A 291 -23.79 3.42 0.79
N SER A 292 -22.51 3.65 0.50
CA SER A 292 -21.40 2.98 1.21
C SER A 292 -21.35 3.37 2.69
N GLY A 293 -21.67 4.63 3.04
CA GLY A 293 -21.82 5.05 4.42
C GLY A 293 -22.95 4.32 5.15
N MET A 294 -24.10 4.13 4.48
CA MET A 294 -25.22 3.36 5.02
C MET A 294 -24.84 1.88 5.23
N VAL A 295 -24.14 1.28 4.25
CA VAL A 295 -23.65 -0.11 4.37
C VAL A 295 -22.67 -0.25 5.53
N LEU A 296 -21.79 0.74 5.78
CA LEU A 296 -20.88 0.73 6.94
C LEU A 296 -21.65 0.82 8.25
N MET A 297 -22.69 1.63 8.34
CA MET A 297 -23.56 1.67 9.53
C MET A 297 -24.26 0.33 9.76
N CYS A 298 -24.82 -0.27 8.69
CA CYS A 298 -25.39 -1.61 8.75
C CYS A 298 -24.35 -2.66 9.17
N PHE A 299 -23.13 -2.56 8.66
CA PHE A 299 -22.03 -3.43 9.03
C PHE A 299 -21.74 -3.34 10.53
N ALA A 300 -21.59 -2.14 11.07
CA ALA A 300 -21.32 -1.93 12.48
C ALA A 300 -22.47 -2.49 13.35
N PHE A 301 -23.73 -2.22 13.00
CA PHE A 301 -24.88 -2.64 13.77
C PHE A 301 -25.12 -4.16 13.70
N PHE A 302 -25.25 -4.73 12.49
CA PHE A 302 -25.62 -6.14 12.32
C PHE A 302 -24.49 -7.09 12.69
N VAL A 303 -23.22 -6.75 12.43
CA VAL A 303 -22.09 -7.60 12.81
C VAL A 303 -21.91 -7.60 14.32
N SER A 304 -22.05 -6.44 14.99
CA SER A 304 -22.03 -6.38 16.45
C SER A 304 -23.17 -7.16 17.10
N ALA A 305 -24.38 -7.07 16.54
CA ALA A 305 -25.56 -7.75 17.10
C ALA A 305 -25.57 -9.27 16.87
N SER A 306 -25.06 -9.73 15.72
CA SER A 306 -25.13 -11.15 15.34
C SER A 306 -23.87 -11.93 15.69
N GLY A 307 -22.69 -11.31 15.65
CA GLY A 307 -21.38 -11.99 15.74
C GLY A 307 -21.14 -13.01 14.62
N LEU A 308 -21.95 -12.98 13.54
CA LEU A 308 -21.92 -13.98 12.49
C LEU A 308 -20.99 -13.55 11.34
N PHE A 309 -20.04 -14.40 11.01
CA PHE A 309 -19.16 -14.20 9.85
C PHE A 309 -19.93 -14.03 8.53
N SER A 310 -21.00 -14.78 8.31
CA SER A 310 -21.80 -14.71 7.08
C SER A 310 -22.43 -13.32 6.84
N VAL A 311 -22.86 -12.66 7.92
CA VAL A 311 -23.38 -11.28 7.87
C VAL A 311 -22.27 -10.31 7.50
N ALA A 312 -21.10 -10.43 8.14
CA ALA A 312 -19.93 -9.61 7.84
C ALA A 312 -19.45 -9.81 6.39
N ALA A 313 -19.44 -11.05 5.90
CA ALA A 313 -19.05 -11.38 4.53
C ALA A 313 -20.00 -10.79 3.49
N GLY A 314 -21.32 -10.93 3.70
CA GLY A 314 -22.34 -10.36 2.81
C GLY A 314 -22.25 -8.82 2.75
N LEU A 315 -22.11 -8.16 3.90
CA LEU A 315 -21.98 -6.70 3.96
C LEU A 315 -20.65 -6.21 3.39
N SER A 316 -19.54 -6.95 3.57
CA SER A 316 -18.25 -6.64 2.93
C SER A 316 -18.34 -6.72 1.41
N PHE A 317 -19.04 -7.73 0.87
CA PHE A 317 -19.29 -7.84 -0.56
C PHE A 317 -20.10 -6.65 -1.10
N ILE A 318 -21.20 -6.28 -0.42
CA ILE A 318 -22.04 -5.13 -0.79
C ILE A 318 -21.22 -3.83 -0.70
N LEU A 319 -20.37 -3.69 0.32
CA LEU A 319 -19.48 -2.54 0.46
C LEU A 319 -18.53 -2.45 -0.75
N GLY A 320 -17.94 -3.56 -1.18
CA GLY A 320 -17.10 -3.63 -2.38
C GLY A 320 -17.85 -3.18 -3.64
N LEU A 321 -19.10 -3.64 -3.83
CA LEU A 321 -19.96 -3.21 -4.93
C LEU A 321 -20.17 -1.68 -4.94
N CYS A 322 -20.33 -1.07 -3.77
CA CYS A 322 -20.59 0.36 -3.64
C CYS A 322 -19.32 1.22 -3.79
N VAL A 323 -18.18 0.75 -3.32
CA VAL A 323 -16.92 1.50 -3.35
C VAL A 323 -16.31 1.53 -4.75
N SER A 324 -16.49 0.49 -5.54
CA SER A 324 -15.91 0.39 -6.88
C SER A 324 -16.33 1.54 -7.83
N PRO A 325 -17.63 1.89 -7.97
CA PRO A 325 -18.07 3.02 -8.77
C PRO A 325 -17.45 4.35 -8.33
N ILE A 326 -17.26 4.54 -7.01
CA ILE A 326 -16.63 5.77 -6.46
C ILE A 326 -15.20 5.88 -6.96
N MET A 327 -14.42 4.81 -6.85
CA MET A 327 -13.00 4.81 -7.24
C MET A 327 -12.83 5.07 -8.75
N ILE A 328 -13.66 4.45 -9.57
CA ILE A 328 -13.57 4.62 -11.03
C ILE A 328 -14.03 6.02 -11.44
N ALA A 329 -15.17 6.49 -10.91
CA ALA A 329 -15.67 7.84 -11.21
C ALA A 329 -14.68 8.93 -10.76
N ALA A 330 -14.07 8.78 -9.57
CA ALA A 330 -13.06 9.72 -9.08
C ALA A 330 -11.83 9.76 -9.99
N ASN A 331 -11.31 8.61 -10.41
CA ASN A 331 -10.18 8.54 -11.34
C ASN A 331 -10.52 9.16 -12.69
N THR A 332 -11.71 8.90 -13.23
CA THR A 332 -12.15 9.48 -14.51
C THR A 332 -12.24 11.00 -14.41
N LEU A 333 -12.84 11.52 -13.34
CA LEU A 333 -12.94 12.98 -13.11
C LEU A 333 -11.57 13.65 -12.98
N ILE A 334 -10.60 13.01 -12.31
CA ILE A 334 -9.22 13.52 -12.22
C ILE A 334 -8.62 13.64 -13.62
N HIS A 335 -8.80 12.63 -14.47
CA HIS A 335 -8.29 12.65 -15.85
C HIS A 335 -9.01 13.69 -16.74
N GLU A 336 -10.29 13.94 -16.52
CA GLU A 336 -11.05 14.94 -17.26
C GLU A 336 -10.69 16.39 -16.88
N VAL A 337 -10.34 16.62 -15.61
CA VAL A 337 -10.04 17.97 -15.09
C VAL A 337 -8.56 18.33 -15.16
N SER A 338 -7.68 17.32 -15.18
CA SER A 338 -6.23 17.56 -15.28
C SER A 338 -5.83 17.87 -16.70
N ASP A 339 -5.40 19.10 -16.96
CA ASP A 339 -4.74 19.49 -18.20
C ASP A 339 -3.49 18.65 -18.44
N ASN A 340 -3.23 18.26 -19.69
CA ASN A 340 -2.06 17.42 -20.08
C ASN A 340 -0.69 18.00 -19.64
N SER A 341 -0.66 19.27 -19.25
CA SER A 341 0.55 19.96 -18.75
C SER A 341 0.91 19.67 -17.30
N ILE A 342 0.00 19.02 -16.52
CA ILE A 342 0.16 18.79 -15.07
C ILE A 342 0.35 17.30 -14.76
N MET A 343 0.25 16.41 -15.74
CA MET A 343 0.41 14.96 -15.60
C MET A 343 1.88 14.49 -15.71
N GLY A 344 2.84 15.36 -15.50
CA GLY A 344 4.28 15.06 -15.49
C GLY A 344 4.87 14.91 -14.10
#